data_38b1349b36ad981bba54d06cb41ebf1a
#
_entry.id   38b1349b36ad981bba54d06cb41ebf1a
#
_cell.length_a   1.000
_cell.length_b   1.000
_cell.length_c   1.000
_cell.angle_alpha   90.00
_cell.angle_beta   90.00
_cell.angle_gamma   90.00
#
_symmetry.space_group_name_H-M   'P 1'
#
loop_
_entity.id
_entity.type
_entity.pdbx_description
1 polymer ?
#
loop_
_entity_poly.entity_id
_entity_poly.type
_entity_poly.pdbx_seq_one_letter_code
_entity_poly.pdbx_strand_id
1 'polypeptide(L)'
;MAPILLVRRRWYTGTDQHVEAALPVRTIAAEPEPLAVDIGRMALVIIDMQRDFLEPGGFGAALGNDVSRLKSAVGPCADVLAAARRAGILIIHTREGHRADLTDAPPIKVERGDPAMRIGALGPMGRILVRG
;
A
#
# COMPACT_ATOMS: atom_id res chain seq x y z
N MET A 1 6.40 1.07 -13.64
CA MET A 1 7.04 1.04 -12.31
C MET A 1 6.51 2.25 -11.54
N ALA A 2 5.57 2.04 -10.62
CA ALA A 2 5.00 3.15 -9.85
C ALA A 2 6.07 3.76 -8.95
N PRO A 3 6.13 5.08 -8.77
CA PRO A 3 7.10 5.70 -7.88
C PRO A 3 6.79 5.33 -6.43
N ILE A 4 7.74 4.69 -5.78
CA ILE A 4 7.72 4.47 -4.33
C ILE A 4 7.86 5.83 -3.66
N LEU A 5 6.82 6.27 -2.95
CA LEU A 5 6.90 7.46 -2.11
C LEU A 5 7.76 7.13 -0.88
N LEU A 6 9.06 7.35 -1.01
CA LEU A 6 10.01 7.16 0.08
C LEU A 6 9.86 8.33 1.06
N VAL A 7 9.18 8.11 2.18
CA VAL A 7 9.24 9.05 3.31
C VAL A 7 10.64 8.98 3.88
N ARG A 8 11.50 9.93 3.50
CA ARG A 8 12.86 10.05 4.02
C ARG A 8 12.80 10.27 5.52
N ARG A 9 13.26 9.30 6.31
CA ARG A 9 13.81 9.61 7.63
C ARG A 9 15.02 10.52 7.39
N ARG A 10 15.00 11.69 8.01
CA ARG A 10 16.10 12.65 7.97
C ARG A 10 17.33 11.97 8.60
N TRP A 11 18.32 11.61 7.81
CA TRP A 11 19.60 11.17 8.33
C TRP A 11 20.25 12.36 9.02
N TYR A 12 20.24 12.35 10.33
CA TYR A 12 20.92 13.35 11.15
C TYR A 12 22.38 12.94 11.23
N THR A 13 23.25 13.69 10.57
CA THR A 13 24.72 13.58 10.71
C THR A 13 25.17 14.45 11.89
N GLY A 14 24.73 14.12 13.10
CA GLY A 14 25.17 14.76 14.33
C GLY A 14 25.80 13.72 15.24
N THR A 15 26.95 14.04 15.79
CA THR A 15 27.73 13.23 16.73
C THR A 15 27.14 13.16 18.13
N ASP A 16 25.82 13.21 18.26
CA ASP A 16 25.12 12.92 19.51
C ASP A 16 24.95 11.42 19.65
N GLN A 17 25.67 10.82 20.56
CA GLN A 17 25.50 9.44 21.03
C GLN A 17 24.15 9.33 21.79
N HIS A 18 23.02 9.54 21.09
CA HIS A 18 21.77 8.96 21.54
C HIS A 18 21.87 7.46 21.25
N VAL A 19 22.17 6.70 22.29
CA VAL A 19 21.96 5.25 22.29
C VAL A 19 20.47 5.05 21.94
N GLU A 20 20.19 4.85 20.65
CA GLU A 20 18.86 4.47 20.19
C GLU A 20 18.57 3.13 20.87
N ALA A 21 17.73 3.17 21.91
CA ALA A 21 17.38 1.96 22.65
C ALA A 21 16.83 0.96 21.61
N ALA A 22 17.56 -0.12 21.40
CA ALA A 22 17.17 -1.16 20.46
C ALA A 22 15.75 -1.61 20.82
N LEU A 23 14.83 -1.53 19.87
CA LEU A 23 13.47 -2.00 20.10
C LEU A 23 13.52 -3.51 20.36
N PRO A 24 12.69 -4.01 21.29
CA PRO A 24 12.85 -5.38 21.77
C PRO A 24 12.52 -6.40 20.67
N VAL A 25 13.31 -7.49 20.66
CA VAL A 25 12.93 -8.70 19.92
C VAL A 25 11.63 -9.26 20.52
N ARG A 26 10.68 -9.62 19.69
CA ARG A 26 9.39 -10.23 20.06
C ARG A 26 9.22 -11.55 19.35
N THR A 27 8.60 -12.51 20.03
CA THR A 27 8.17 -13.74 19.40
C THR A 27 6.72 -13.59 18.95
N ILE A 28 6.47 -13.82 17.66
CA ILE A 28 5.14 -13.81 17.05
C ILE A 28 4.73 -15.27 16.89
N ALA A 29 3.49 -15.61 17.29
CA ALA A 29 2.89 -16.90 16.97
C ALA A 29 2.66 -16.95 15.45
N ALA A 30 3.37 -17.81 14.76
CA ALA A 30 3.32 -17.99 13.32
C ALA A 30 3.33 -19.47 12.96
N GLU A 31 2.86 -19.81 11.77
CA GLU A 31 2.96 -21.14 11.19
C GLU A 31 4.16 -21.21 10.21
N PRO A 32 4.91 -22.30 10.13
CA PRO A 32 4.78 -23.54 10.91
C PRO A 32 5.40 -23.50 12.32
N GLU A 33 6.07 -22.41 12.67
CA GLU A 33 6.73 -22.25 13.98
C GLU A 33 6.75 -20.78 14.43
N PRO A 34 6.85 -20.51 15.74
CA PRO A 34 6.95 -19.14 16.25
C PRO A 34 8.16 -18.41 15.67
N LEU A 35 7.96 -17.16 15.26
CA LEU A 35 8.98 -16.31 14.63
C LEU A 35 9.49 -15.22 15.59
N ALA A 36 10.79 -15.19 15.85
CA ALA A 36 11.43 -14.09 16.55
C ALA A 36 11.68 -12.93 15.58
N VAL A 37 11.16 -11.74 15.92
CA VAL A 37 11.27 -10.53 15.10
C VAL A 37 11.90 -9.38 15.87
N ASP A 38 12.82 -8.68 15.23
CA ASP A 38 13.37 -7.42 15.72
C ASP A 38 12.48 -6.26 15.24
N ILE A 39 11.70 -5.70 16.15
CA ILE A 39 10.76 -4.61 15.86
C ILE A 39 11.46 -3.41 15.21
N GLY A 40 12.70 -3.12 15.60
CA GLY A 40 13.49 -2.01 15.04
C GLY A 40 13.89 -2.20 13.58
N ARG A 41 13.85 -3.44 13.10
CA ARG A 41 14.25 -3.83 11.75
C ARG A 41 13.07 -4.23 10.86
N MET A 42 11.84 -4.05 11.34
CA MET A 42 10.62 -4.37 10.59
C MET A 42 10.12 -3.18 9.79
N ALA A 43 9.43 -3.49 8.71
CA ALA A 43 8.55 -2.56 8.00
C ALA A 43 7.20 -3.22 7.75
N LEU A 44 6.11 -2.45 7.96
CA LEU A 44 4.79 -2.83 7.51
C LEU A 44 4.56 -2.23 6.12
N VAL A 45 4.34 -3.07 5.11
CA VAL A 45 4.01 -2.63 3.76
C VAL A 45 2.53 -2.89 3.53
N ILE A 46 1.75 -1.83 3.35
CA ILE A 46 0.32 -1.89 2.98
C ILE A 46 0.23 -1.65 1.48
N ILE A 47 -0.17 -2.72 0.76
CA ILE A 47 -0.11 -2.76 -0.69
C ILE A 47 -1.50 -2.46 -1.26
N ASP A 48 -1.60 -1.38 -2.01
CA ASP A 48 -2.72 -1.00 -2.88
C ASP A 48 -4.11 -1.04 -2.20
N MET A 49 -4.15 -0.73 -0.91
CA MET A 49 -5.40 -0.58 -0.15
C MET A 49 -6.07 0.74 -0.51
N GLN A 50 -6.66 0.80 -1.70
CA GLN A 50 -7.25 2.00 -2.29
C GLN A 50 -8.67 1.77 -2.78
N ARG A 51 -9.44 2.85 -2.86
CA ARG A 51 -10.86 2.82 -3.21
C ARG A 51 -11.12 2.20 -4.58
N ASP A 52 -10.24 2.42 -5.55
CA ASP A 52 -10.35 1.84 -6.88
C ASP A 52 -10.44 0.30 -6.87
N PHE A 53 -9.81 -0.35 -5.89
CA PHE A 53 -9.86 -1.82 -5.77
C PHE A 53 -10.94 -2.32 -4.82
N LEU A 54 -11.35 -1.50 -3.83
CA LEU A 54 -12.13 -1.96 -2.67
C LEU A 54 -13.57 -1.46 -2.67
N GLU A 55 -13.93 -0.46 -3.49
CA GLU A 55 -15.26 0.14 -3.47
C GLU A 55 -16.09 -0.27 -4.70
N PRO A 56 -17.42 -0.36 -4.54
CA PRO A 56 -18.33 -0.50 -5.67
C PRO A 56 -18.13 0.64 -6.68
N GLY A 57 -18.06 0.31 -7.95
CA GLY A 57 -17.83 1.27 -9.03
C GLY A 57 -16.36 1.62 -9.29
N GLY A 58 -15.44 1.09 -8.49
CA GLY A 58 -14.00 1.16 -8.76
C GLY A 58 -13.53 0.13 -9.77
N PHE A 59 -12.25 0.19 -10.11
CA PHE A 59 -11.61 -0.71 -11.06
C PHE A 59 -11.73 -2.20 -10.65
N GLY A 60 -11.59 -2.51 -9.35
CA GLY A 60 -11.74 -3.87 -8.85
C GLY A 60 -13.12 -4.44 -9.14
N ALA A 61 -14.19 -3.66 -8.95
CA ALA A 61 -15.56 -4.07 -9.29
C ALA A 61 -15.75 -4.19 -10.80
N ALA A 62 -15.18 -3.30 -11.60
CA ALA A 62 -15.24 -3.35 -13.07
C ALA A 62 -14.58 -4.62 -13.63
N LEU A 63 -13.56 -5.15 -12.96
CA LEU A 63 -12.94 -6.44 -13.29
C LEU A 63 -13.78 -7.67 -12.91
N GLY A 64 -14.95 -7.47 -12.29
CA GLY A 64 -15.81 -8.57 -11.82
C GLY A 64 -15.43 -9.16 -10.46
N ASN A 65 -14.55 -8.50 -9.70
CA ASN A 65 -14.21 -8.95 -8.35
C ASN A 65 -15.36 -8.69 -7.37
N ASP A 66 -15.53 -9.61 -6.41
CA ASP A 66 -16.40 -9.36 -5.25
C ASP A 66 -15.72 -8.42 -4.27
N VAL A 67 -15.96 -7.12 -4.48
CA VAL A 67 -15.35 -6.07 -3.64
C VAL A 67 -15.81 -6.11 -2.20
N SER A 68 -16.92 -6.78 -1.86
CA SER A 68 -17.36 -6.95 -0.48
C SER A 68 -16.37 -7.80 0.31
N ARG A 69 -15.86 -8.86 -0.32
CA ARG A 69 -14.80 -9.70 0.24
C ARG A 69 -13.48 -8.94 0.39
N LEU A 70 -13.09 -8.19 -0.63
CA LEU A 70 -11.87 -7.37 -0.58
C LEU A 70 -11.96 -6.31 0.52
N LYS A 71 -13.12 -5.66 0.64
CA LYS A 71 -13.38 -4.62 1.65
C LYS A 71 -13.32 -5.16 3.08
N SER A 72 -13.59 -6.44 3.30
CA SER A 72 -13.48 -7.06 4.63
C SER A 72 -12.06 -7.00 5.22
N ALA A 73 -11.03 -6.86 4.38
CA ALA A 73 -9.64 -6.69 4.82
C ALA A 73 -9.33 -5.30 5.37
N VAL A 74 -10.18 -4.29 5.14
CA VAL A 74 -9.90 -2.89 5.55
C VAL A 74 -9.80 -2.74 7.06
N GLY A 75 -10.74 -3.33 7.82
CA GLY A 75 -10.72 -3.32 9.28
C GLY A 75 -9.43 -3.92 9.86
N PRO A 76 -9.14 -5.19 9.59
CA PRO A 76 -7.89 -5.84 10.03
C PRO A 76 -6.62 -5.07 9.62
N CYS A 77 -6.56 -4.53 8.39
CA CYS A 77 -5.44 -3.70 7.96
C CYS A 77 -5.30 -2.42 8.79
N ALA A 78 -6.42 -1.78 9.13
CA ALA A 78 -6.40 -0.58 9.97
C ALA A 78 -5.90 -0.90 11.39
N ASP A 79 -6.30 -2.03 11.96
CA ASP A 79 -5.86 -2.48 13.28
C ASP A 79 -4.36 -2.76 13.31
N VAL A 80 -3.85 -3.49 12.32
CA VAL A 80 -2.42 -3.77 12.18
C VAL A 80 -1.63 -2.48 11.98
N LEU A 81 -2.12 -1.56 11.15
CA LEU A 81 -1.50 -0.27 10.92
C LEU A 81 -1.41 0.55 12.21
N ALA A 82 -2.50 0.59 12.99
CA ALA A 82 -2.52 1.29 14.27
C ALA A 82 -1.52 0.67 15.27
N ALA A 83 -1.44 -0.66 15.33
CA ALA A 83 -0.47 -1.37 16.18
C ALA A 83 0.97 -1.08 15.76
N ALA A 84 1.28 -1.15 14.46
CA ALA A 84 2.59 -0.88 13.91
C ALA A 84 3.05 0.57 14.18
N ARG A 85 2.13 1.54 14.08
CA ARG A 85 2.41 2.95 14.43
C ARG A 85 2.76 3.11 15.90
N ARG A 86 2.01 2.47 16.79
CA ARG A 86 2.32 2.49 18.24
C ARG A 86 3.66 1.84 18.56
N ALA A 87 4.04 0.80 17.82
CA ALA A 87 5.31 0.10 17.97
C ALA A 87 6.51 0.81 17.32
N GLY A 88 6.30 1.93 16.61
CA GLY A 88 7.36 2.66 15.92
C GLY A 88 7.90 1.95 14.67
N ILE A 89 7.17 0.97 14.13
CA ILE A 89 7.54 0.24 12.92
C ILE A 89 7.48 1.18 11.70
N LEU A 90 8.43 1.04 10.78
CA LEU A 90 8.40 1.75 9.50
C LEU A 90 7.13 1.37 8.72
N ILE A 91 6.35 2.35 8.29
CA ILE A 91 5.15 2.13 7.50
C ILE A 91 5.41 2.56 6.05
N ILE A 92 5.07 1.68 5.11
CA ILE A 92 5.13 1.92 3.68
C ILE A 92 3.74 1.65 3.10
N HIS A 93 3.20 2.63 2.38
CA HIS A 93 1.98 2.44 1.57
C HIS A 93 2.36 2.44 0.11
N THR A 94 1.87 1.45 -0.63
CA THR A 94 1.89 1.50 -2.10
C THR A 94 0.53 1.94 -2.62
N ARG A 95 0.54 2.53 -3.79
CA ARG A 95 -0.65 2.92 -4.51
C ARG A 95 -0.41 2.79 -6.01
N GLU A 96 -1.26 2.08 -6.70
CA GLU A 96 -1.31 2.16 -8.15
C GLU A 96 -2.03 3.42 -8.58
N GLY A 97 -1.44 4.14 -9.53
CA GLY A 97 -2.05 5.34 -10.09
C GLY A 97 -1.10 6.02 -11.07
N HIS A 98 -1.68 6.50 -12.15
CA HIS A 98 -0.97 7.13 -13.25
C HIS A 98 -1.22 8.63 -13.31
N ARG A 99 -0.38 9.35 -14.04
CA ARG A 99 -0.55 10.77 -14.30
C ARG A 99 -1.80 11.01 -15.15
N ALA A 100 -2.35 12.20 -15.09
CA ALA A 100 -3.56 12.55 -15.85
C ALA A 100 -3.37 12.43 -17.37
N ASP A 101 -2.15 12.65 -17.87
CA ASP A 101 -1.77 12.49 -19.28
C ASP A 101 -1.36 11.07 -19.65
N LEU A 102 -1.32 10.13 -18.69
CA LEU A 102 -0.92 8.73 -18.83
C LEU A 102 0.50 8.52 -19.38
N THR A 103 1.36 9.52 -19.38
CA THR A 103 2.73 9.43 -19.91
C THR A 103 3.61 8.47 -19.12
N ASP A 104 3.24 8.14 -17.88
CA ASP A 104 3.92 7.17 -17.02
C ASP A 104 3.34 5.75 -17.11
N ALA A 105 2.30 5.53 -17.94
CA ALA A 105 1.70 4.22 -18.16
C ALA A 105 2.26 3.56 -19.43
N PRO A 106 2.76 2.31 -19.35
CA PRO A 106 3.19 1.58 -20.55
C PRO A 106 1.99 1.38 -21.50
N PRO A 107 2.19 1.48 -22.85
CA PRO A 107 1.12 1.31 -23.82
C PRO A 107 0.29 0.04 -23.62
N ILE A 108 0.93 -1.07 -23.33
CA ILE A 108 0.26 -2.34 -23.06
C ILE A 108 -0.71 -2.29 -21.87
N LYS A 109 -0.46 -1.44 -20.87
CA LYS A 109 -1.37 -1.22 -19.74
C LYS A 109 -2.58 -0.37 -20.14
N VAL A 110 -2.37 0.62 -21.00
CA VAL A 110 -3.41 1.55 -21.45
C VAL A 110 -4.32 0.90 -22.49
N GLU A 111 -3.79 0.03 -23.32
CA GLU A 111 -4.50 -0.59 -24.44
C GLU A 111 -5.12 -1.96 -24.11
N ARG A 112 -4.76 -2.53 -22.97
CA ARG A 112 -5.17 -3.89 -22.58
C ARG A 112 -6.65 -3.97 -22.24
N GLY A 113 -7.30 -5.01 -22.74
CA GLY A 113 -8.66 -5.40 -22.35
C GLY A 113 -9.76 -4.50 -22.90
N ASP A 114 -10.92 -4.55 -22.25
CA ASP A 114 -12.11 -3.76 -22.63
C ASP A 114 -11.82 -2.25 -22.53
N PRO A 115 -12.09 -1.46 -23.56
CA PRO A 115 -11.89 -0.01 -23.55
C PRO A 115 -12.54 0.72 -22.38
N ALA A 116 -13.70 0.25 -21.90
CA ALA A 116 -14.41 0.85 -20.77
C ALA A 116 -13.74 0.59 -19.41
N MET A 117 -12.81 -0.37 -19.34
CA MET A 117 -12.10 -0.77 -18.13
C MET A 117 -10.59 -0.48 -18.19
N ARG A 118 -10.16 0.28 -19.18
CA ARG A 118 -8.75 0.64 -19.33
C ARG A 118 -8.34 1.71 -18.33
N ILE A 119 -7.06 1.72 -18.00
CA ILE A 119 -6.45 2.83 -17.24
C ILE A 119 -6.74 4.14 -17.97
N GLY A 120 -7.23 5.12 -17.22
CA GLY A 120 -7.62 6.42 -17.76
C GLY A 120 -9.03 6.53 -18.32
N ALA A 121 -9.74 5.40 -18.53
CA ALA A 121 -11.17 5.43 -18.90
C ALA A 121 -12.01 6.05 -17.78
N LEU A 122 -13.13 6.68 -18.14
CA LEU A 122 -14.04 7.28 -17.17
C LEU A 122 -14.97 6.19 -16.62
N GLY A 123 -14.80 5.89 -15.34
CA GLY A 123 -15.67 5.00 -14.58
C GLY A 123 -16.57 5.76 -13.60
N PRO A 124 -17.43 5.04 -12.84
CA PRO A 124 -18.35 5.67 -11.87
C PRO A 124 -17.66 6.47 -10.77
N MET A 125 -16.40 6.16 -10.45
CA MET A 125 -15.60 6.84 -9.43
C MET A 125 -14.58 7.84 -10.01
N GLY A 126 -14.73 8.22 -11.26
CA GLY A 126 -13.77 9.05 -11.98
C GLY A 126 -12.89 8.24 -12.93
N ARG A 127 -11.76 8.81 -13.34
CA ARG A 127 -10.84 8.13 -14.26
C ARG A 127 -10.12 6.98 -13.53
N ILE A 128 -10.19 5.79 -14.13
CA ILE A 128 -9.62 4.55 -13.57
C ILE A 128 -8.11 4.71 -13.38
N LEU A 129 -7.65 4.48 -12.14
CA LEU A 129 -6.24 4.51 -11.73
C LEU A 129 -5.48 5.77 -12.18
N VAL A 130 -6.15 6.90 -12.24
CA VAL A 130 -5.54 8.20 -12.47
C VAL A 130 -5.46 8.97 -11.15
N ARG A 131 -4.28 9.52 -10.86
CA ARG A 131 -4.08 10.37 -9.68
C ARG A 131 -4.80 11.70 -9.85
N GLY A 132 -5.64 12.06 -8.89
CA GLY A 132 -6.35 13.33 -8.78
C GLY A 132 -6.68 13.61 -7.35
#